data_1ddadfefa9931d0b80eb123ec3e38277
#
_entry.id   1ddadfefa9931d0b80eb123ec3e38277
#
_cell.length_a   1.000
_cell.length_b   1.000
_cell.length_c   1.000
_cell.angle_alpha   90.00
_cell.angle_beta   90.00
_cell.angle_gamma   90.00
#
_symmetry.space_group_name_H-M   'P 1'
#
loop_
_entity.id
_entity.type
_entity.pdbx_description
1 polymer ?
#
loop_
_entity_poly.entity_id
_entity_poly.type
_entity_poly.pdbx_seq_one_letter_code
_entity_poly.pdbx_strand_id
1 'polypeptide(L)'
;VFRVTFRQKSFAGCKKWDFDPAFFLPVFRTADSSLMNGNEILRIVDAIHRDKAISMDVVFEGIEQAILSAARKHFSEEEKLEVRIDRETGEPALICDGRALESELLGDLLGRISAQTAKQVMIQKMREAERDSLYEEYLEQRSQHVRGIVTRVDRGTVIVKLDNMEAILPRSEQIRKENFRPGDRVRAIVLDVRKAGSRVRVILSRTHPDFVRRLFEIEIPEVSERIIEVRSIAREAGNRSKVAVSCPDSTIDCVGACVGVRGARIRTIVDELAGERIDIVRWNDSLTVLVPNALQPAEVEDVILCPMLGKVIVLVREDQLSLAIGKFGQNVRLASKLVGWDINVMTQTQLDQQLDKSIEAFCVIPEVTPELAENLVSQGFFTFDDLSVIEPDQLAEIGGLSAEDCDRIVEYADNESRRIEEAEKQAAEHRRNSQPAPASTTTAQHNHPTESPSETSSADTVTIPSATVAPE
;
A
#
# COMPACT_ATOMS: atom_id res chain seq x y z
N VAL A 1 25.78 -39.32 -37.78
CA VAL A 1 26.64 -39.48 -36.60
C VAL A 1 27.45 -38.21 -36.42
N PHE A 2 26.92 -37.22 -35.74
CA PHE A 2 27.70 -36.13 -35.17
C PHE A 2 27.27 -35.91 -33.76
N ARG A 3 28.15 -36.28 -32.85
CA ARG A 3 28.04 -36.15 -31.41
C ARG A 3 28.55 -34.73 -31.07
N VAL A 4 27.63 -33.82 -30.72
CA VAL A 4 28.02 -32.50 -30.20
C VAL A 4 28.08 -32.61 -28.69
N THR A 5 29.29 -32.61 -28.16
CA THR A 5 29.60 -32.54 -26.71
C THR A 5 29.31 -31.14 -26.20
N PHE A 6 28.28 -31.00 -25.40
CA PHE A 6 28.02 -29.77 -24.59
C PHE A 6 29.01 -29.72 -23.43
N ARG A 7 29.93 -28.76 -23.50
CA ARG A 7 30.82 -28.39 -22.41
C ARG A 7 30.12 -27.36 -21.54
N GLN A 8 29.60 -27.82 -20.43
CA GLN A 8 29.03 -26.96 -19.38
C GLN A 8 30.13 -26.08 -18.81
N LYS A 9 30.12 -24.77 -19.10
CA LYS A 9 30.83 -23.76 -18.32
C LYS A 9 29.82 -23.09 -17.40
N SER A 10 29.94 -23.42 -16.11
CA SER A 10 29.30 -22.69 -15.05
C SER A 10 29.89 -21.28 -14.97
N PHE A 11 29.09 -20.27 -15.26
CA PHE A 11 29.34 -18.90 -14.84
C PHE A 11 28.08 -18.40 -14.14
N ALA A 12 28.26 -18.09 -12.86
CA ALA A 12 27.29 -17.41 -12.04
C ALA A 12 27.01 -16.00 -12.62
N GLY A 13 25.71 -15.64 -12.71
CA GLY A 13 25.33 -14.25 -12.86
C GLY A 13 24.61 -13.92 -14.17
N CYS A 14 23.39 -13.41 -14.02
CA CYS A 14 22.57 -12.68 -14.99
C CYS A 14 22.17 -13.40 -16.28
N LYS A 15 21.04 -14.05 -16.23
CA LYS A 15 20.23 -14.19 -17.46
C LYS A 15 19.59 -12.83 -17.76
N LYS A 16 20.30 -12.02 -18.52
CA LYS A 16 19.69 -10.98 -19.34
C LYS A 16 18.91 -11.71 -20.42
N TRP A 17 17.62 -11.58 -20.44
CA TRP A 17 16.80 -11.95 -21.58
C TRP A 17 16.96 -10.84 -22.63
N ASP A 18 18.13 -10.84 -23.30
CA ASP A 18 18.30 -10.10 -24.52
C ASP A 18 17.58 -10.92 -25.59
N PHE A 19 16.52 -10.38 -26.10
CA PHE A 19 15.80 -10.86 -27.26
C PHE A 19 16.79 -10.84 -28.43
N ASP A 20 17.40 -11.99 -28.74
CA ASP A 20 18.28 -12.11 -29.91
C ASP A 20 17.37 -12.31 -31.12
N PRO A 21 17.21 -11.29 -32.00
CA PRO A 21 16.41 -11.42 -33.23
C PRO A 21 17.01 -12.43 -34.20
N ALA A 22 18.22 -12.92 -33.92
CA ALA A 22 18.89 -13.90 -34.77
C ALA A 22 18.36 -15.33 -34.58
N PHE A 23 17.70 -15.63 -33.47
CA PHE A 23 17.15 -16.99 -33.23
C PHE A 23 15.89 -17.28 -34.06
N PHE A 24 15.19 -16.24 -34.53
CA PHE A 24 14.01 -16.37 -35.41
C PHE A 24 14.33 -16.36 -36.88
N LEU A 25 15.59 -16.16 -37.26
CA LEU A 25 16.01 -16.11 -38.69
C LEU A 25 16.05 -17.44 -39.44
N PRO A 26 16.21 -18.61 -38.81
CA PRO A 26 16.23 -19.85 -39.60
C PRO A 26 14.86 -20.32 -40.09
N VAL A 27 13.77 -19.97 -39.43
CA VAL A 27 12.43 -20.44 -39.78
C VAL A 27 11.83 -19.67 -40.97
N PHE A 28 12.28 -18.43 -41.19
CA PHE A 28 11.77 -17.59 -42.30
C PHE A 28 12.73 -17.38 -43.45
N ARG A 29 13.85 -18.12 -43.51
CA ARG A 29 14.90 -17.88 -44.53
C ARG A 29 14.79 -18.75 -45.79
N THR A 30 13.78 -19.61 -45.91
CA THR A 30 13.49 -20.36 -47.15
C THR A 30 12.08 -19.97 -47.60
N ALA A 31 11.91 -18.74 -48.02
CA ALA A 31 10.73 -18.35 -48.76
C ALA A 31 11.07 -18.42 -50.27
N ASP A 32 11.05 -19.59 -50.81
CA ASP A 32 10.48 -19.78 -52.12
C ASP A 32 8.99 -19.46 -52.00
N SER A 33 8.47 -18.74 -52.97
CA SER A 33 7.12 -18.20 -53.09
C SER A 33 6.05 -19.29 -53.20
N SER A 34 5.86 -20.08 -52.12
CA SER A 34 4.76 -21.04 -52.00
C SER A 34 3.97 -20.76 -50.71
N LEU A 35 2.67 -20.54 -50.90
CA LEU A 35 1.57 -20.46 -49.96
C LEU A 35 1.95 -20.91 -48.54
N MET A 36 1.66 -20.08 -47.53
CA MET A 36 1.70 -20.53 -46.14
C MET A 36 0.74 -21.71 -45.99
N ASN A 37 1.29 -22.92 -45.97
CA ASN A 37 0.52 -24.16 -45.79
C ASN A 37 -0.01 -24.20 -44.35
N GLY A 38 -1.26 -24.63 -44.16
CA GLY A 38 -1.87 -24.80 -42.84
C GLY A 38 -0.98 -25.55 -41.85
N ASN A 39 -0.25 -26.55 -42.28
CA ASN A 39 0.74 -27.27 -41.48
C ASN A 39 1.88 -26.40 -40.93
N GLU A 40 2.22 -25.31 -41.59
CA GLU A 40 3.27 -24.40 -41.17
C GLU A 40 2.73 -23.46 -40.04
N ILE A 41 1.48 -23.04 -40.18
CA ILE A 41 0.76 -22.29 -39.16
C ILE A 41 0.67 -23.13 -37.89
N LEU A 42 0.25 -24.38 -37.97
CA LEU A 42 0.16 -25.29 -36.80
C LEU A 42 1.52 -25.48 -36.12
N ARG A 43 2.60 -25.64 -36.87
CA ARG A 43 3.97 -25.75 -36.30
C ARG A 43 4.39 -24.49 -35.57
N ILE A 44 4.05 -23.32 -36.10
CA ILE A 44 4.35 -22.04 -35.46
C ILE A 44 3.56 -21.89 -34.17
N VAL A 45 2.26 -22.24 -34.18
CA VAL A 45 1.39 -22.22 -32.98
C VAL A 45 1.93 -23.14 -31.91
N ASP A 46 2.28 -24.39 -32.25
CA ASP A 46 2.85 -25.38 -31.32
C ASP A 46 4.17 -24.91 -30.71
N ALA A 47 5.05 -24.34 -31.54
CA ALA A 47 6.34 -23.83 -31.07
C ALA A 47 6.15 -22.69 -30.07
N ILE A 48 5.23 -21.74 -30.32
CA ILE A 48 4.93 -20.61 -29.43
C ILE A 48 4.28 -21.08 -28.14
N HIS A 49 3.32 -22.02 -28.24
CA HIS A 49 2.68 -22.61 -27.07
C HIS A 49 3.69 -23.26 -26.12
N ARG A 50 4.67 -24.02 -26.66
CA ARG A 50 5.70 -24.68 -25.85
C ARG A 50 6.72 -23.72 -25.26
N ASP A 51 7.13 -22.71 -26.02
CA ASP A 51 8.20 -21.79 -25.59
C ASP A 51 7.70 -20.75 -24.59
N LYS A 52 6.41 -20.37 -24.64
CA LYS A 52 5.86 -19.24 -23.89
C LYS A 52 4.71 -19.61 -22.96
N ALA A 53 4.25 -20.85 -22.94
CA ALA A 53 3.10 -21.32 -22.18
C ALA A 53 1.81 -20.50 -22.41
N ILE A 54 1.66 -19.91 -23.61
CA ILE A 54 0.46 -19.18 -24.04
C ILE A 54 -0.53 -20.20 -24.61
N SER A 55 -1.84 -20.02 -24.37
CA SER A 55 -2.86 -20.89 -24.94
C SER A 55 -2.82 -20.85 -26.48
N MET A 56 -3.05 -22.00 -27.13
CA MET A 56 -3.07 -22.10 -28.59
C MET A 56 -4.10 -21.17 -29.21
N ASP A 57 -5.26 -20.99 -28.57
CA ASP A 57 -6.33 -20.13 -29.04
C ASP A 57 -5.91 -18.66 -29.19
N VAL A 58 -5.16 -18.13 -28.22
CA VAL A 58 -4.64 -16.77 -28.28
C VAL A 58 -3.64 -16.59 -29.42
N VAL A 59 -2.85 -17.62 -29.69
CA VAL A 59 -1.89 -17.59 -30.82
C VAL A 59 -2.63 -17.60 -32.16
N PHE A 60 -3.65 -18.46 -32.32
CA PHE A 60 -4.51 -18.47 -33.49
C PHE A 60 -5.21 -17.13 -33.69
N GLU A 61 -5.81 -16.57 -32.69
CA GLU A 61 -6.44 -15.25 -32.76
C GLU A 61 -5.45 -14.15 -33.19
N GLY A 62 -4.21 -14.22 -32.70
CA GLY A 62 -3.14 -13.32 -33.11
C GLY A 62 -2.82 -13.44 -34.64
N ILE A 63 -2.83 -14.66 -35.17
CA ILE A 63 -2.59 -14.90 -36.62
C ILE A 63 -3.80 -14.45 -37.45
N GLU A 64 -5.02 -14.75 -36.99
CA GLU A 64 -6.27 -14.29 -37.60
C GLU A 64 -6.32 -12.75 -37.71
N GLN A 65 -5.96 -12.05 -36.65
CA GLN A 65 -5.88 -10.57 -36.65
C GLN A 65 -4.75 -10.03 -37.57
N ALA A 66 -3.63 -10.73 -37.65
CA ALA A 66 -2.54 -10.34 -38.54
C ALA A 66 -2.98 -10.43 -40.01
N ILE A 67 -3.67 -11.52 -40.39
CA ILE A 67 -4.23 -11.71 -41.72
C ILE A 67 -5.33 -10.68 -42.01
N LEU A 68 -6.22 -10.44 -41.04
CA LEU A 68 -7.28 -9.44 -41.13
C LEU A 68 -6.73 -8.01 -41.33
N SER A 69 -5.69 -7.64 -40.58
CA SER A 69 -5.04 -6.33 -40.70
C SER A 69 -4.38 -6.13 -42.09
N ALA A 70 -3.90 -7.19 -42.66
CA ALA A 70 -3.31 -7.13 -43.99
C ALA A 70 -4.38 -7.14 -45.09
N ALA A 71 -5.45 -7.92 -44.91
CA ALA A 71 -6.60 -7.95 -45.85
C ALA A 71 -7.28 -6.57 -45.92
N ARG A 72 -7.45 -5.86 -44.81
CA ARG A 72 -8.02 -4.49 -44.76
C ARG A 72 -7.25 -3.44 -45.57
N LYS A 73 -5.98 -3.68 -45.93
CA LYS A 73 -5.21 -2.80 -46.80
C LYS A 73 -5.55 -2.96 -48.29
N HIS A 74 -6.21 -4.06 -48.63
CA HIS A 74 -6.55 -4.41 -49.99
C HIS A 74 -8.04 -4.31 -50.28
N PHE A 75 -8.89 -4.39 -49.28
CA PHE A 75 -10.35 -4.27 -49.40
C PHE A 75 -10.79 -2.89 -48.88
N SER A 76 -11.93 -2.40 -49.34
CA SER A 76 -12.50 -1.13 -48.92
C SER A 76 -12.92 -1.20 -47.45
N GLU A 77 -12.81 -0.07 -46.71
CA GLU A 77 -13.16 0.02 -45.30
C GLU A 77 -14.64 -0.30 -44.96
N GLU A 78 -15.51 -0.34 -45.97
CA GLU A 78 -16.95 -0.59 -45.81
C GLU A 78 -17.30 -2.08 -45.76
N GLU A 79 -16.38 -2.99 -46.12
CA GLU A 79 -16.62 -4.44 -46.16
C GLU A 79 -16.35 -5.08 -44.78
N LYS A 80 -17.30 -5.89 -44.29
CA LYS A 80 -17.15 -6.68 -43.05
C LYS A 80 -16.27 -7.90 -43.36
N LEU A 81 -15.00 -7.79 -43.01
CA LEU A 81 -14.02 -8.84 -43.18
C LEU A 81 -13.85 -9.62 -41.87
N GLU A 82 -13.98 -10.94 -41.90
CA GLU A 82 -13.62 -11.86 -40.84
C GLU A 82 -12.62 -12.90 -41.37
N VAL A 83 -11.63 -13.22 -40.55
CA VAL A 83 -10.66 -14.28 -40.82
C VAL A 83 -10.82 -15.34 -39.73
N ARG A 84 -10.94 -16.59 -40.14
CA ARG A 84 -10.94 -17.75 -39.25
C ARG A 84 -9.94 -18.77 -39.72
N ILE A 85 -9.19 -19.34 -38.82
CA ILE A 85 -8.23 -20.42 -39.07
C ILE A 85 -8.81 -21.69 -38.48
N ASP A 86 -8.89 -22.74 -39.32
CA ASP A 86 -9.27 -24.07 -38.82
C ASP A 86 -8.21 -24.57 -37.84
N ARG A 87 -8.63 -24.97 -36.66
CA ARG A 87 -7.72 -25.42 -35.60
C ARG A 87 -7.05 -26.77 -35.91
N GLU A 88 -7.66 -27.59 -36.75
CA GLU A 88 -7.16 -28.93 -37.08
C GLU A 88 -6.27 -28.93 -38.35
N THR A 89 -6.68 -28.20 -39.36
CA THR A 89 -5.97 -28.17 -40.65
C THR A 89 -4.99 -26.99 -40.74
N GLY A 90 -5.19 -25.94 -39.93
CA GLY A 90 -4.42 -24.70 -39.98
C GLY A 90 -4.75 -23.82 -41.19
N GLU A 91 -5.77 -24.16 -41.98
CA GLU A 91 -6.14 -23.43 -43.18
C GLU A 91 -6.89 -22.13 -42.84
N PRO A 92 -6.45 -20.96 -43.37
CA PRO A 92 -7.15 -19.70 -43.14
C PRO A 92 -8.32 -19.55 -44.10
N ALA A 93 -9.48 -19.18 -43.60
CA ALA A 93 -10.68 -18.83 -44.36
C ALA A 93 -10.97 -17.33 -44.19
N LEU A 94 -11.07 -16.58 -45.28
CA LEU A 94 -11.50 -15.18 -45.30
C LEU A 94 -12.97 -15.10 -45.67
N ILE A 95 -13.74 -14.45 -44.81
CA ILE A 95 -15.17 -14.23 -44.98
C ILE A 95 -15.40 -12.75 -45.22
N CYS A 96 -15.99 -12.40 -46.38
CA CYS A 96 -16.37 -11.04 -46.72
C CYS A 96 -17.89 -10.98 -46.83
N ASP A 97 -18.55 -10.14 -46.03
CA ASP A 97 -20.04 -10.00 -45.97
C ASP A 97 -20.81 -11.34 -45.85
N GLY A 98 -20.23 -12.29 -45.10
CA GLY A 98 -20.82 -13.61 -44.89
C GLY A 98 -20.59 -14.61 -46.04
N ARG A 99 -19.78 -14.30 -47.06
CA ARG A 99 -19.38 -15.21 -48.12
C ARG A 99 -17.90 -15.54 -47.97
N ALA A 100 -17.56 -16.84 -48.00
CA ALA A 100 -16.19 -17.27 -48.04
C ALA A 100 -15.56 -16.90 -49.39
N LEU A 101 -14.40 -16.25 -49.37
CA LEU A 101 -13.61 -15.96 -50.55
C LEU A 101 -12.88 -17.22 -51.02
N GLU A 102 -12.73 -17.35 -52.34
CA GLU A 102 -12.04 -18.47 -52.95
C GLU A 102 -10.55 -18.51 -52.55
N SER A 103 -10.04 -19.71 -52.37
CA SER A 103 -8.68 -20.02 -51.89
C SER A 103 -7.54 -19.42 -52.75
N GLU A 104 -7.79 -19.22 -54.08
CA GLU A 104 -6.77 -18.62 -54.97
C GLU A 104 -6.51 -17.14 -54.70
N LEU A 105 -7.58 -16.36 -54.40
CA LEU A 105 -7.48 -14.94 -54.01
C LEU A 105 -6.80 -14.79 -52.67
N LEU A 106 -7.00 -15.75 -51.77
CA LEU A 106 -6.36 -15.78 -50.44
C LEU A 106 -4.86 -16.04 -50.57
N GLY A 107 -4.44 -16.91 -51.48
CA GLY A 107 -3.04 -17.20 -51.75
C GLY A 107 -2.25 -15.98 -52.27
N ASP A 108 -2.85 -15.22 -53.19
CA ASP A 108 -2.26 -13.97 -53.69
C ASP A 108 -2.22 -12.85 -52.61
N LEU A 109 -3.25 -12.77 -51.76
CA LEU A 109 -3.30 -11.85 -50.62
C LEU A 109 -2.28 -12.21 -49.55
N LEU A 110 -2.19 -13.46 -49.15
CA LEU A 110 -1.21 -13.96 -48.18
C LEU A 110 0.22 -13.81 -48.66
N GLY A 111 0.47 -14.02 -49.97
CA GLY A 111 1.80 -13.77 -50.56
C GLY A 111 2.22 -12.30 -50.59
N ARG A 112 1.25 -11.36 -50.59
CA ARG A 112 1.49 -9.91 -50.54
C ARG A 112 1.51 -9.36 -49.13
N ILE A 113 1.01 -10.10 -48.12
CA ILE A 113 1.16 -9.74 -46.72
C ILE A 113 2.66 -9.75 -46.44
N SER A 114 3.24 -8.57 -46.27
CA SER A 114 4.64 -8.55 -45.88
C SER A 114 4.76 -9.37 -44.59
N ALA A 115 5.52 -10.44 -44.60
CA ALA A 115 5.82 -11.31 -43.47
C ALA A 115 6.20 -10.48 -42.20
N GLN A 116 6.64 -9.27 -42.44
CA GLN A 116 6.98 -8.28 -41.41
C GLN A 116 5.75 -7.75 -40.64
N THR A 117 4.60 -7.49 -41.33
CA THR A 117 3.37 -7.01 -40.67
C THR A 117 2.74 -8.12 -39.84
N ALA A 118 2.66 -9.34 -40.39
CA ALA A 118 2.14 -10.50 -39.64
C ALA A 118 3.02 -10.79 -38.43
N LYS A 119 4.34 -10.77 -38.55
CA LYS A 119 5.28 -10.91 -37.43
C LYS A 119 5.06 -9.84 -36.37
N GLN A 120 4.84 -8.60 -36.77
CA GLN A 120 4.65 -7.48 -35.79
C GLN A 120 3.34 -7.61 -35.00
N VAL A 121 2.23 -7.97 -35.66
CA VAL A 121 0.94 -8.20 -35.00
C VAL A 121 1.03 -9.40 -34.08
N MET A 122 1.67 -10.49 -34.51
CA MET A 122 1.88 -11.67 -33.66
C MET A 122 2.72 -11.35 -32.41
N ILE A 123 3.83 -10.63 -32.56
CA ILE A 123 4.64 -10.19 -31.41
C ILE A 123 3.83 -9.31 -30.48
N GLN A 124 2.97 -8.44 -31.02
CA GLN A 124 2.10 -7.59 -30.20
C GLN A 124 1.10 -8.42 -29.41
N LYS A 125 0.41 -9.38 -30.02
CA LYS A 125 -0.55 -10.27 -29.36
C LYS A 125 0.11 -11.15 -28.30
N MET A 126 1.30 -11.69 -28.59
CA MET A 126 2.07 -12.43 -27.59
C MET A 126 2.39 -11.56 -26.36
N ARG A 127 2.82 -10.32 -26.60
CA ARG A 127 3.10 -9.39 -25.49
C ARG A 127 1.84 -9.03 -24.71
N GLU A 128 0.69 -8.92 -25.37
CA GLU A 128 -0.59 -8.69 -24.74
C GLU A 128 -0.99 -9.89 -23.87
N ALA A 129 -0.85 -11.11 -24.36
CA ALA A 129 -1.14 -12.32 -23.63
C ALA A 129 -0.18 -12.54 -22.43
N GLU A 130 1.13 -12.35 -22.63
CA GLU A 130 2.12 -12.38 -21.55
C GLU A 130 1.80 -11.33 -20.47
N ARG A 131 1.42 -10.13 -20.88
CA ARG A 131 1.00 -9.06 -19.99
C ARG A 131 -0.24 -9.45 -19.19
N ASP A 132 -1.25 -10.01 -19.83
CA ASP A 132 -2.50 -10.36 -19.18
C ASP A 132 -2.32 -11.52 -18.20
N SER A 133 -1.51 -12.53 -18.57
CA SER A 133 -1.12 -13.61 -17.65
C SER A 133 -0.35 -13.10 -16.42
N LEU A 134 0.64 -12.23 -16.64
CA LEU A 134 1.37 -11.62 -15.51
C LEU A 134 0.47 -10.73 -14.64
N TYR A 135 -0.48 -10.04 -15.26
CA TYR A 135 -1.44 -9.22 -14.51
C TYR A 135 -2.31 -10.07 -13.58
N GLU A 136 -2.83 -11.20 -14.07
CA GLU A 136 -3.63 -12.14 -13.29
C GLU A 136 -2.81 -12.78 -12.17
N GLU A 137 -1.59 -13.25 -12.46
CA GLU A 137 -0.69 -13.82 -11.47
C GLU A 137 -0.41 -12.87 -10.29
N TYR A 138 -0.07 -11.61 -10.60
CA TYR A 138 0.22 -10.63 -9.55
C TYR A 138 -1.03 -10.03 -8.90
N LEU A 139 -2.18 -10.09 -9.56
CA LEU A 139 -3.46 -9.71 -8.95
C LEU A 139 -3.83 -10.68 -7.82
N GLU A 140 -3.62 -11.97 -8.01
CA GLU A 140 -3.79 -13.00 -6.96
C GLU A 140 -2.80 -12.82 -5.81
N GLN A 141 -1.62 -12.26 -6.10
CA GLN A 141 -0.59 -11.96 -5.11
C GLN A 141 -0.81 -10.62 -4.38
N ARG A 142 -1.94 -9.95 -4.60
CA ARG A 142 -2.27 -8.71 -3.88
C ARG A 142 -2.28 -8.94 -2.37
N SER A 143 -1.71 -8.00 -1.61
CA SER A 143 -1.48 -8.10 -0.16
C SER A 143 -0.58 -9.27 0.28
N GLN A 144 0.06 -9.99 -0.66
CA GLN A 144 1.04 -11.02 -0.34
C GLN A 144 2.44 -10.42 -0.22
N HIS A 145 3.24 -11.10 0.60
CA HIS A 145 4.63 -10.74 0.81
C HIS A 145 5.48 -11.17 -0.39
N VAL A 146 6.25 -10.24 -0.93
CA VAL A 146 7.21 -10.48 -2.01
C VAL A 146 8.62 -10.04 -1.59
N ARG A 147 9.61 -10.71 -2.18
CA ARG A 147 11.02 -10.39 -2.00
C ARG A 147 11.62 -10.03 -3.34
N GLY A 148 12.48 -9.02 -3.34
CA GLY A 148 13.14 -8.61 -4.56
C GLY A 148 14.49 -7.95 -4.29
N ILE A 149 15.18 -7.61 -5.37
CA ILE A 149 16.48 -6.93 -5.33
C ILE A 149 16.34 -5.56 -5.98
N VAL A 150 16.83 -4.53 -5.33
CA VAL A 150 16.84 -3.17 -5.87
C VAL A 150 17.73 -3.13 -7.11
N THR A 151 17.15 -2.76 -8.25
CA THR A 151 17.89 -2.59 -9.50
C THR A 151 18.44 -1.17 -9.60
N ARG A 152 17.60 -0.19 -9.35
CA ARG A 152 17.96 1.25 -9.40
C ARG A 152 16.99 2.09 -8.57
N VAL A 153 17.42 3.32 -8.30
CA VAL A 153 16.60 4.33 -7.61
C VAL A 153 16.49 5.55 -8.52
N ASP A 154 15.26 5.88 -8.95
CA ASP A 154 14.95 6.98 -9.84
C ASP A 154 14.10 8.03 -9.11
N ARG A 155 14.65 9.23 -8.88
CA ARG A 155 13.92 10.36 -8.24
C ARG A 155 13.20 9.96 -6.94
N GLY A 156 13.81 9.09 -6.15
CA GLY A 156 13.24 8.59 -4.90
C GLY A 156 12.29 7.40 -5.05
N THR A 157 11.97 6.98 -6.25
CA THR A 157 11.24 5.73 -6.53
C THR A 157 12.24 4.59 -6.66
N VAL A 158 12.03 3.51 -5.91
CA VAL A 158 12.89 2.33 -5.95
C VAL A 158 12.31 1.32 -6.94
N ILE A 159 13.13 0.86 -7.87
CA ILE A 159 12.77 -0.20 -8.81
C ILE A 159 13.36 -1.50 -8.30
N VAL A 160 12.48 -2.45 -8.04
CA VAL A 160 12.77 -3.74 -7.44
C VAL A 160 12.55 -4.84 -8.47
N LYS A 161 13.57 -5.66 -8.70
CA LYS A 161 13.45 -6.85 -9.53
C LYS A 161 12.86 -7.97 -8.70
N LEU A 162 11.66 -8.39 -9.05
CA LEU A 162 11.05 -9.64 -8.62
C LEU A 162 11.52 -10.79 -9.55
N ASP A 163 11.07 -12.01 -9.30
CA ASP A 163 11.52 -13.17 -10.07
C ASP A 163 11.26 -13.00 -11.58
N ASN A 164 10.04 -12.61 -11.96
CA ASN A 164 9.62 -12.55 -13.37
C ASN A 164 9.54 -11.13 -13.94
N MET A 165 9.54 -10.07 -13.09
CA MET A 165 9.33 -8.70 -13.54
C MET A 165 9.95 -7.63 -12.63
N GLU A 166 9.92 -6.38 -13.10
CA GLU A 166 10.26 -5.20 -12.31
C GLU A 166 9.01 -4.62 -11.64
N ALA A 167 9.10 -4.41 -10.32
CA ALA A 167 8.10 -3.75 -9.52
C ALA A 167 8.60 -2.37 -9.07
N ILE A 168 7.67 -1.53 -8.67
CA ILE A 168 7.94 -0.14 -8.28
C ILE A 168 7.56 0.04 -6.82
N LEU A 169 8.49 0.57 -6.01
CA LEU A 169 8.23 1.03 -4.65
C LEU A 169 8.29 2.56 -4.63
N PRO A 170 7.14 3.26 -4.70
CA PRO A 170 7.08 4.72 -4.71
C PRO A 170 7.57 5.30 -3.38
N ARG A 171 8.01 6.56 -3.38
CA ARG A 171 8.48 7.23 -2.17
C ARG A 171 7.40 7.33 -1.07
N SER A 172 6.14 7.45 -1.42
CA SER A 172 5.01 7.45 -0.49
C SER A 172 4.86 6.12 0.26
N GLU A 173 5.27 5.02 -0.38
CA GLU A 173 5.16 3.67 0.13
C GLU A 173 6.45 3.14 0.79
N GLN A 174 7.48 4.01 0.91
CA GLN A 174 8.72 3.73 1.63
C GLN A 174 8.64 4.24 3.06
N ILE A 175 9.26 3.54 3.99
CA ILE A 175 9.43 4.02 5.36
C ILE A 175 10.46 5.16 5.35
N ARG A 176 10.15 6.29 5.95
CA ARG A 176 10.96 7.53 5.88
C ARG A 176 12.41 7.39 6.32
N LYS A 177 12.72 6.37 7.14
CA LYS A 177 14.06 6.11 7.68
C LYS A 177 14.90 5.19 6.80
N GLU A 178 14.31 4.59 5.76
CA GLU A 178 14.99 3.66 4.88
C GLU A 178 15.70 4.36 3.74
N ASN A 179 16.87 3.86 3.41
CA ASN A 179 17.64 4.28 2.25
C ASN A 179 18.08 3.04 1.48
N PHE A 180 17.55 2.89 0.29
CA PHE A 180 17.83 1.75 -0.58
C PHE A 180 18.97 2.05 -1.55
N ARG A 181 19.85 1.07 -1.76
CA ARG A 181 20.93 1.11 -2.75
C ARG A 181 20.73 -0.01 -3.78
N PRO A 182 21.20 0.16 -5.02
CA PRO A 182 21.22 -0.92 -5.98
C PRO A 182 21.94 -2.16 -5.41
N GLY A 183 21.29 -3.33 -5.52
CA GLY A 183 21.76 -4.59 -4.94
C GLY A 183 21.16 -4.96 -3.59
N ASP A 184 20.50 -4.04 -2.90
CA ASP A 184 19.85 -4.34 -1.62
C ASP A 184 18.68 -5.29 -1.81
N ARG A 185 18.46 -6.16 -0.82
CA ARG A 185 17.26 -7.01 -0.76
C ARG A 185 16.14 -6.26 -0.08
N VAL A 186 14.97 -6.27 -0.69
CA VAL A 186 13.76 -5.61 -0.18
C VAL A 186 12.65 -6.63 -0.01
N ARG A 187 12.01 -6.58 1.15
CA ARG A 187 10.74 -7.26 1.45
C ARG A 187 9.62 -6.23 1.39
N ALA A 188 8.54 -6.53 0.71
CA ALA A 188 7.39 -5.64 0.60
C ALA A 188 6.12 -6.46 0.36
N ILE A 189 4.99 -5.80 0.35
CA ILE A 189 3.73 -6.40 -0.13
C ILE A 189 3.37 -5.82 -1.49
N VAL A 190 2.63 -6.58 -2.26
CA VAL A 190 1.99 -6.09 -3.49
C VAL A 190 0.78 -5.24 -3.08
N LEU A 191 0.88 -3.93 -3.28
CA LEU A 191 -0.20 -3.00 -2.96
C LEU A 191 -1.25 -2.97 -4.08
N ASP A 192 -0.79 -2.82 -5.32
CA ASP A 192 -1.65 -2.68 -6.47
C ASP A 192 -0.94 -3.17 -7.74
N VAL A 193 -1.73 -3.61 -8.70
CA VAL A 193 -1.24 -4.07 -10.00
C VAL A 193 -1.97 -3.32 -11.09
N ARG A 194 -1.23 -2.66 -11.99
CA ARG A 194 -1.81 -1.82 -13.04
C ARG A 194 -1.28 -2.19 -14.40
N LYS A 195 -2.17 -2.23 -15.39
CA LYS A 195 -1.80 -2.32 -16.80
C LYS A 195 -1.36 -0.93 -17.29
N ALA A 196 -0.12 -0.78 -17.70
CA ALA A 196 0.46 0.47 -18.22
C ALA A 196 0.96 0.27 -19.65
N GLY A 197 0.07 0.51 -20.62
CA GLY A 197 0.35 0.23 -22.03
C GLY A 197 0.63 -1.24 -22.26
N SER A 198 1.82 -1.55 -22.80
CA SER A 198 2.27 -2.92 -23.10
C SER A 198 2.93 -3.64 -21.90
N ARG A 199 2.93 -3.07 -20.70
CA ARG A 199 3.60 -3.64 -19.52
C ARG A 199 2.69 -3.65 -18.31
N VAL A 200 2.93 -4.60 -17.40
CA VAL A 200 2.32 -4.60 -16.06
C VAL A 200 3.22 -3.80 -15.13
N ARG A 201 2.61 -3.00 -14.27
CA ARG A 201 3.28 -2.32 -13.17
C ARG A 201 2.77 -2.86 -11.86
N VAL A 202 3.61 -3.51 -11.10
CA VAL A 202 3.35 -3.93 -9.73
C VAL A 202 3.84 -2.82 -8.80
N ILE A 203 2.94 -2.32 -7.97
CA ILE A 203 3.23 -1.30 -6.97
C ILE A 203 3.42 -2.00 -5.65
N LEU A 204 4.58 -1.81 -5.05
CA LEU A 204 4.93 -2.36 -3.75
C LEU A 204 4.68 -1.34 -2.65
N SER A 205 4.39 -1.83 -1.44
CA SER A 205 4.29 -1.00 -0.25
C SER A 205 5.02 -1.63 0.93
N ARG A 206 5.66 -0.76 1.73
CA ARG A 206 6.23 -1.07 3.05
C ARG A 206 5.55 -0.28 4.16
N THR A 207 4.66 0.66 3.80
CA THR A 207 3.90 1.50 4.75
C THR A 207 2.55 0.91 5.13
N HIS A 208 1.98 0.06 4.28
CA HIS A 208 0.66 -0.52 4.49
C HIS A 208 0.62 -1.43 5.75
N PRO A 209 -0.48 -1.44 6.54
CA PRO A 209 -0.61 -2.30 7.73
C PRO A 209 -0.45 -3.79 7.45
N ASP A 210 -0.93 -4.27 6.29
CA ASP A 210 -0.80 -5.69 5.90
C ASP A 210 0.67 -6.14 5.79
N PHE A 211 1.61 -5.23 5.55
CA PHE A 211 3.02 -5.59 5.58
C PHE A 211 3.45 -6.11 6.96
N VAL A 212 2.99 -5.46 8.03
CA VAL A 212 3.23 -5.92 9.40
C VAL A 212 2.55 -7.26 9.63
N ARG A 213 1.29 -7.43 9.19
CA ARG A 213 0.56 -8.70 9.30
C ARG A 213 1.35 -9.86 8.67
N ARG A 214 1.87 -9.67 7.45
CA ARG A 214 2.66 -10.68 6.76
C ARG A 214 4.01 -10.97 7.44
N LEU A 215 4.63 -9.96 8.04
CA LEU A 215 5.84 -10.19 8.85
C LEU A 215 5.55 -11.02 10.09
N PHE A 216 4.41 -10.79 10.76
CA PHE A 216 3.96 -11.64 11.87
C PHE A 216 3.74 -13.08 11.44
N GLU A 217 3.09 -13.31 10.30
CA GLU A 217 2.88 -14.66 9.74
C GLU A 217 4.19 -15.38 9.41
N ILE A 218 5.23 -14.66 8.96
CA ILE A 218 6.52 -15.23 8.58
C ILE A 218 7.39 -15.54 9.81
N GLU A 219 7.42 -14.64 10.79
CA GLU A 219 8.36 -14.72 11.90
C GLU A 219 7.77 -15.47 13.14
N ILE A 220 6.45 -15.64 13.20
CA ILE A 220 5.75 -16.22 14.33
C ILE A 220 4.98 -17.47 13.87
N PRO A 221 5.48 -18.68 14.19
CA PRO A 221 4.86 -19.93 13.76
C PRO A 221 3.39 -20.06 14.18
N GLU A 222 3.06 -19.63 15.41
CA GLU A 222 1.71 -19.72 15.96
C GLU A 222 0.71 -18.84 15.19
N VAL A 223 1.17 -17.76 14.56
CA VAL A 223 0.36 -16.93 13.65
C VAL A 223 0.23 -17.63 12.28
N SER A 224 1.31 -18.20 11.76
CA SER A 224 1.31 -18.98 10.52
C SER A 224 0.36 -20.18 10.58
N GLU A 225 0.32 -20.87 11.72
CA GLU A 225 -0.54 -22.03 11.99
C GLU A 225 -1.98 -21.63 12.37
N ARG A 226 -2.28 -20.32 12.42
CA ARG A 226 -3.60 -19.78 12.81
C ARG A 226 -4.04 -20.11 14.22
N ILE A 227 -3.11 -20.42 15.12
CA ILE A 227 -3.35 -20.56 16.55
C ILE A 227 -3.57 -19.17 17.17
N ILE A 228 -2.78 -18.19 16.71
CA ILE A 228 -2.92 -16.78 17.07
C ILE A 228 -3.37 -16.02 15.85
N GLU A 229 -4.42 -15.21 16.00
CA GLU A 229 -4.94 -14.35 14.96
C GLU A 229 -4.57 -12.88 15.19
N VAL A 230 -4.10 -12.21 14.15
CA VAL A 230 -3.91 -10.75 14.15
C VAL A 230 -5.25 -10.11 13.76
N ARG A 231 -5.98 -9.58 14.76
CA ARG A 231 -7.32 -8.98 14.60
C ARG A 231 -7.27 -7.60 13.95
N SER A 232 -6.47 -6.71 14.50
CA SER A 232 -6.40 -5.32 14.04
C SER A 232 -4.97 -4.80 14.13
N ILE A 233 -4.63 -3.87 13.24
CA ILE A 233 -3.33 -3.21 13.20
C ILE A 233 -3.53 -1.72 13.00
N ALA A 234 -3.06 -0.92 13.96
CA ALA A 234 -2.97 0.52 13.82
C ALA A 234 -1.50 0.91 13.63
N ARG A 235 -1.17 1.57 12.53
CA ARG A 235 0.20 1.82 12.12
C ARG A 235 0.49 3.28 11.77
N GLU A 236 1.59 3.78 12.29
CA GLU A 236 2.29 4.97 11.80
C GLU A 236 3.68 4.53 11.31
N ALA A 237 3.78 4.28 10.01
CA ALA A 237 4.96 3.68 9.38
C ALA A 237 6.27 4.41 9.76
N GLY A 238 7.24 3.62 10.21
CA GLY A 238 8.56 4.09 10.64
C GLY A 238 8.60 4.74 12.03
N ASN A 239 7.48 4.83 12.75
CA ASN A 239 7.40 5.37 14.10
C ASN A 239 6.93 4.32 15.10
N ARG A 240 5.65 4.00 15.10
CA ARG A 240 5.05 3.08 16.07
C ARG A 240 3.84 2.38 15.45
N SER A 241 3.64 1.13 15.83
CA SER A 241 2.47 0.32 15.47
C SER A 241 1.90 -0.37 16.70
N LYS A 242 0.59 -0.52 16.73
CA LYS A 242 -0.11 -1.37 17.68
C LYS A 242 -0.74 -2.53 16.92
N VAL A 243 -0.53 -3.74 17.42
CA VAL A 243 -1.02 -4.98 16.81
C VAL A 243 -1.85 -5.72 17.81
N ALA A 244 -3.12 -5.86 17.54
CA ALA A 244 -4.04 -6.61 18.41
C ALA A 244 -4.07 -8.07 17.98
N VAL A 245 -3.78 -8.96 18.94
CA VAL A 245 -3.73 -10.41 18.72
C VAL A 245 -4.71 -11.13 19.63
N SER A 246 -5.34 -12.18 19.12
CA SER A 246 -6.23 -13.04 19.87
C SER A 246 -5.85 -14.50 19.70
N CYS A 247 -6.18 -15.31 20.69
CA CYS A 247 -6.10 -16.75 20.64
C CYS A 247 -7.43 -17.32 21.13
N PRO A 248 -8.03 -18.30 20.43
CA PRO A 248 -9.22 -19.01 20.90
C PRO A 248 -8.96 -19.78 22.20
N ASP A 249 -7.75 -20.28 22.36
CA ASP A 249 -7.33 -21.00 23.56
C ASP A 249 -6.82 -20.02 24.62
N SER A 250 -7.57 -19.91 25.72
CA SER A 250 -7.24 -19.04 26.85
C SER A 250 -5.98 -19.46 27.62
N THR A 251 -5.50 -20.69 27.43
CA THR A 251 -4.28 -21.22 28.09
C THR A 251 -3.01 -20.68 27.44
N ILE A 252 -3.10 -20.18 26.21
CA ILE A 252 -1.96 -19.68 25.45
C ILE A 252 -1.80 -18.18 25.69
N ASP A 253 -0.62 -17.77 26.12
CA ASP A 253 -0.26 -16.35 26.15
C ASP A 253 0.09 -15.86 24.74
N CYS A 254 -0.92 -15.32 24.06
CA CYS A 254 -0.77 -14.83 22.69
C CYS A 254 0.24 -13.67 22.57
N VAL A 255 0.37 -12.82 23.60
CA VAL A 255 1.31 -11.71 23.60
C VAL A 255 2.74 -12.23 23.81
N GLY A 256 2.94 -13.08 24.80
CA GLY A 256 4.25 -13.70 25.07
C GLY A 256 4.78 -14.54 23.90
N ALA A 257 3.92 -15.29 23.23
CA ALA A 257 4.27 -16.07 22.04
C ALA A 257 4.74 -15.19 20.88
N CYS A 258 4.05 -14.05 20.63
CA CYS A 258 4.44 -13.09 19.62
C CYS A 258 5.74 -12.35 19.97
N VAL A 259 5.97 -12.02 21.24
CA VAL A 259 7.22 -11.38 21.68
C VAL A 259 8.40 -12.35 21.55
N GLY A 260 8.17 -13.60 21.96
CA GLY A 260 9.20 -14.62 21.97
C GLY A 260 10.20 -14.46 23.12
N VAL A 261 11.11 -15.45 23.26
CA VAL A 261 12.10 -15.46 24.33
C VAL A 261 13.00 -14.22 24.27
N ARG A 262 13.01 -13.42 25.33
CA ARG A 262 13.76 -12.14 25.43
C ARG A 262 13.47 -11.16 24.28
N GLY A 263 12.29 -11.25 23.66
CA GLY A 263 11.90 -10.36 22.58
C GLY A 263 12.56 -10.70 21.22
N ALA A 264 13.08 -11.90 21.03
CA ALA A 264 13.83 -12.25 19.82
C ALA A 264 12.97 -12.14 18.55
N ARG A 265 11.72 -12.66 18.59
CA ARG A 265 10.83 -12.68 17.42
C ARG A 265 10.42 -11.27 17.03
N ILE A 266 9.91 -10.49 17.99
CA ILE A 266 9.48 -9.12 17.71
C ILE A 266 10.64 -8.22 17.26
N ARG A 267 11.85 -8.46 17.75
CA ARG A 267 13.04 -7.70 17.35
C ARG A 267 13.36 -7.87 15.87
N THR A 268 13.24 -9.09 15.33
CA THR A 268 13.44 -9.33 13.90
C THR A 268 12.48 -8.51 13.05
N ILE A 269 11.21 -8.40 13.49
CA ILE A 269 10.20 -7.60 12.79
C ILE A 269 10.52 -6.10 12.91
N VAL A 270 10.90 -5.64 14.09
CA VAL A 270 11.29 -4.24 14.33
C VAL A 270 12.50 -3.84 13.48
N ASP A 271 13.49 -4.72 13.37
CA ASP A 271 14.68 -4.49 12.55
C ASP A 271 14.33 -4.42 11.06
N GLU A 272 13.44 -5.28 10.56
CA GLU A 272 12.92 -5.22 9.19
C GLU A 272 12.16 -3.90 8.91
N LEU A 273 11.50 -3.33 9.91
CA LEU A 273 10.73 -2.09 9.83
C LEU A 273 11.56 -0.83 10.15
N ALA A 274 12.88 -0.90 10.03
CA ALA A 274 13.81 0.22 10.29
C ALA A 274 13.66 0.83 11.71
N GLY A 275 13.43 -0.01 12.72
CA GLY A 275 13.32 0.39 14.12
C GLY A 275 11.94 0.95 14.50
N GLU A 276 10.88 0.63 13.76
CA GLU A 276 9.49 0.93 14.12
C GLU A 276 9.11 0.19 15.40
N ARG A 277 8.61 0.92 16.40
CA ARG A 277 8.19 0.30 17.66
C ARG A 277 6.88 -0.45 17.46
N ILE A 278 6.78 -1.66 18.00
CA ILE A 278 5.59 -2.49 17.91
C ILE A 278 5.08 -2.81 19.30
N ASP A 279 3.86 -2.37 19.59
CA ASP A 279 3.13 -2.74 20.81
C ASP A 279 2.15 -3.86 20.47
N ILE A 280 2.29 -4.99 21.15
CA ILE A 280 1.38 -6.12 21.00
C ILE A 280 0.31 -6.01 22.07
N VAL A 281 -0.96 -5.99 21.64
CA VAL A 281 -2.14 -5.80 22.48
C VAL A 281 -2.96 -7.08 22.46
N ARG A 282 -3.39 -7.53 23.63
CA ARG A 282 -4.34 -8.63 23.73
C ARG A 282 -5.73 -8.15 23.31
N TRP A 283 -6.28 -8.75 22.25
CA TRP A 283 -7.63 -8.48 21.79
C TRP A 283 -8.67 -8.97 22.78
N ASN A 284 -9.74 -8.24 22.93
CA ASN A 284 -10.95 -8.65 23.61
C ASN A 284 -12.15 -8.08 22.88
N ASP A 285 -13.25 -8.82 22.84
CA ASP A 285 -14.48 -8.37 22.17
C ASP A 285 -15.20 -7.29 22.98
N SER A 286 -14.97 -7.24 24.32
CA SER A 286 -15.43 -6.15 25.17
C SER A 286 -14.50 -4.94 25.06
N LEU A 287 -15.08 -3.80 24.68
CA LEU A 287 -14.37 -2.51 24.60
C LEU A 287 -13.83 -2.07 25.96
N THR A 288 -14.54 -2.36 27.05
CA THR A 288 -14.10 -2.04 28.41
C THR A 288 -12.79 -2.71 28.81
N VAL A 289 -12.44 -3.82 28.16
CA VAL A 289 -11.16 -4.53 28.35
C VAL A 289 -10.15 -4.18 27.25
N LEU A 290 -10.62 -4.04 26.01
CA LEU A 290 -9.73 -3.78 24.87
C LEU A 290 -9.10 -2.38 24.93
N VAL A 291 -9.86 -1.37 25.33
CA VAL A 291 -9.37 0.02 25.39
C VAL A 291 -8.24 0.20 26.41
N PRO A 292 -8.33 -0.28 27.66
CA PRO A 292 -7.20 -0.28 28.59
C PRO A 292 -5.97 -1.01 28.04
N ASN A 293 -6.17 -2.19 27.44
CA ASN A 293 -5.07 -2.94 26.82
C ASN A 293 -4.40 -2.14 25.68
N ALA A 294 -5.21 -1.43 24.88
CA ALA A 294 -4.71 -0.64 23.76
C ALA A 294 -3.96 0.63 24.22
N LEU A 295 -4.29 1.19 25.39
CA LEU A 295 -3.64 2.37 25.94
C LEU A 295 -2.35 2.08 26.72
N GLN A 296 -2.04 0.81 27.00
CA GLN A 296 -0.78 0.45 27.63
C GLN A 296 0.40 1.21 26.99
N PRO A 297 1.39 1.68 27.80
CA PRO A 297 1.66 1.36 29.21
C PRO A 297 0.94 2.24 30.24
N ALA A 298 -0.03 3.11 29.85
CA ALA A 298 -0.80 3.90 30.80
C ALA A 298 -1.80 3.02 31.57
N GLU A 299 -1.98 3.33 32.83
CA GLU A 299 -2.99 2.71 33.70
C GLU A 299 -4.31 3.48 33.58
N VAL A 300 -5.38 2.75 33.28
CA VAL A 300 -6.74 3.27 33.12
C VAL A 300 -7.52 2.97 34.38
N GLU A 301 -8.22 3.98 34.92
CA GLU A 301 -9.08 3.82 36.09
C GLU A 301 -10.47 3.33 35.70
N ASP A 302 -11.09 3.99 34.72
CA ASP A 302 -12.43 3.63 34.25
C ASP A 302 -12.61 3.90 32.76
N VAL A 303 -13.63 3.25 32.17
CA VAL A 303 -13.97 3.35 30.76
C VAL A 303 -15.47 3.52 30.59
N ILE A 304 -15.87 4.68 30.12
CA ILE A 304 -17.26 5.03 29.84
C ILE A 304 -17.48 4.90 28.32
N LEU A 305 -18.43 4.05 27.95
CA LEU A 305 -18.78 3.84 26.55
C LEU A 305 -19.93 4.76 26.17
N CYS A 306 -19.81 5.46 25.06
CA CYS A 306 -20.87 6.29 24.46
C CYS A 306 -21.24 5.67 23.10
N PRO A 307 -22.11 4.61 23.09
CA PRO A 307 -22.38 3.82 21.89
C PRO A 307 -23.03 4.64 20.76
N MET A 308 -23.85 5.61 21.11
CA MET A 308 -24.57 6.44 20.14
C MET A 308 -23.63 7.29 19.28
N LEU A 309 -22.49 7.69 19.87
CA LEU A 309 -21.48 8.51 19.19
C LEU A 309 -20.28 7.71 18.68
N GLY A 310 -20.21 6.43 19.00
CA GLY A 310 -19.01 5.64 18.71
C GLY A 310 -17.77 6.16 19.44
N LYS A 311 -17.96 6.80 20.62
CA LYS A 311 -16.90 7.41 21.44
C LYS A 311 -16.70 6.62 22.73
N VAL A 312 -15.46 6.68 23.23
CA VAL A 312 -15.08 6.11 24.52
C VAL A 312 -14.36 7.16 25.32
N ILE A 313 -14.82 7.39 26.55
CA ILE A 313 -14.16 8.27 27.52
C ILE A 313 -13.35 7.37 28.42
N VAL A 314 -12.08 7.68 28.54
CA VAL A 314 -11.14 6.94 29.38
C VAL A 314 -10.66 7.82 30.50
N LEU A 315 -10.94 7.40 31.75
CA LEU A 315 -10.51 8.09 32.93
C LEU A 315 -9.14 7.57 33.36
N VAL A 316 -8.24 8.49 33.57
CA VAL A 316 -6.88 8.22 34.01
C VAL A 316 -6.48 9.20 35.10
N ARG A 317 -5.53 8.79 35.96
CA ARG A 317 -4.91 9.69 36.92
C ARG A 317 -4.10 10.77 36.23
N GLU A 318 -3.90 11.90 36.90
CA GLU A 318 -3.13 13.03 36.38
C GLU A 318 -1.69 12.65 35.98
N ASP A 319 -1.05 11.76 36.76
CA ASP A 319 0.29 11.26 36.47
C ASP A 319 0.33 10.37 35.21
N GLN A 320 -0.75 9.69 34.85
CA GLN A 320 -0.89 8.81 33.72
C GLN A 320 -1.38 9.52 32.43
N LEU A 321 -1.96 10.71 32.54
CA LEU A 321 -2.57 11.43 31.43
C LEU A 321 -1.59 11.64 30.27
N SER A 322 -0.39 12.12 30.58
CA SER A 322 0.65 12.34 29.54
C SER A 322 1.10 11.04 28.86
N LEU A 323 1.10 9.93 29.60
CA LEU A 323 1.48 8.62 29.11
C LEU A 323 0.38 8.03 28.21
N ALA A 324 -0.89 8.18 28.62
CA ALA A 324 -2.05 7.74 27.86
C ALA A 324 -2.19 8.47 26.52
N ILE A 325 -2.02 9.80 26.53
CA ILE A 325 -2.03 10.61 25.31
C ILE A 325 -0.80 10.27 24.45
N GLY A 326 0.38 10.18 25.07
CA GLY A 326 1.65 9.96 24.41
C GLY A 326 2.16 11.18 23.64
N LYS A 327 3.36 11.08 23.10
CA LYS A 327 4.00 12.18 22.35
C LYS A 327 3.17 12.54 21.12
N PHE A 328 2.73 13.80 21.03
CA PHE A 328 1.85 14.31 19.96
C PHE A 328 0.53 13.53 19.80
N GLY A 329 -0.02 12.98 20.86
CA GLY A 329 -1.25 12.20 20.81
C GLY A 329 -1.11 10.84 20.12
N GLN A 330 0.12 10.34 19.94
CA GLN A 330 0.37 9.12 19.18
C GLN A 330 -0.25 7.88 19.81
N ASN A 331 -0.19 7.77 21.15
CA ASN A 331 -0.69 6.56 21.82
C ASN A 331 -2.21 6.46 21.73
N VAL A 332 -2.93 7.53 22.02
CA VAL A 332 -4.39 7.57 21.93
C VAL A 332 -4.87 7.42 20.49
N ARG A 333 -4.22 8.10 19.52
CA ARG A 333 -4.59 8.01 18.10
C ARG A 333 -4.40 6.59 17.52
N LEU A 334 -3.33 5.89 17.92
CA LEU A 334 -3.13 4.50 17.52
C LEU A 334 -4.11 3.56 18.23
N ALA A 335 -4.44 3.81 19.50
CA ALA A 335 -5.45 3.05 20.21
C ALA A 335 -6.84 3.22 19.59
N SER A 336 -7.24 4.46 19.28
CA SER A 336 -8.49 4.75 18.58
C SER A 336 -8.60 4.02 17.24
N LYS A 337 -7.55 4.08 16.41
CA LYS A 337 -7.50 3.34 15.14
C LYS A 337 -7.52 1.82 15.30
N LEU A 338 -6.93 1.29 16.38
CA LEU A 338 -6.89 -0.13 16.66
C LEU A 338 -8.27 -0.66 17.05
N VAL A 339 -8.96 0.10 17.91
CA VAL A 339 -10.27 -0.24 18.46
C VAL A 339 -11.40 0.07 17.46
N GLY A 340 -11.21 1.10 16.62
CA GLY A 340 -12.21 1.59 15.66
C GLY A 340 -13.23 2.55 16.28
N TRP A 341 -12.98 3.02 17.51
CA TRP A 341 -13.81 4.00 18.23
C TRP A 341 -12.96 5.22 18.57
N ASP A 342 -13.60 6.37 18.67
CA ASP A 342 -12.91 7.58 19.08
C ASP A 342 -12.67 7.56 20.61
N ILE A 343 -11.39 7.72 21.00
CA ILE A 343 -10.98 7.60 22.42
C ILE A 343 -10.59 8.96 22.93
N ASN A 344 -11.35 9.45 23.94
CA ASN A 344 -11.08 10.67 24.67
C ASN A 344 -10.49 10.32 26.04
N VAL A 345 -9.28 10.78 26.32
CA VAL A 345 -8.58 10.52 27.56
C VAL A 345 -8.62 11.78 28.44
N MET A 346 -9.12 11.66 29.66
CA MET A 346 -9.24 12.76 30.60
C MET A 346 -9.12 12.29 32.04
N THR A 347 -8.95 13.24 32.95
CA THR A 347 -9.00 12.97 34.40
C THR A 347 -10.42 13.13 34.94
N GLN A 348 -10.71 12.58 36.12
CA GLN A 348 -12.02 12.73 36.76
C GLN A 348 -12.40 14.21 36.92
N THR A 349 -11.46 15.05 37.33
CA THR A 349 -11.69 16.49 37.47
C THR A 349 -12.01 17.21 36.19
N GLN A 350 -11.41 16.74 35.05
CA GLN A 350 -11.71 17.27 33.72
C GLN A 350 -13.08 16.82 33.24
N LEU A 351 -13.46 15.57 33.54
CA LEU A 351 -14.79 15.06 33.20
C LEU A 351 -15.86 15.88 33.96
N ASP A 352 -15.72 16.06 35.27
CA ASP A 352 -16.69 16.83 36.09
C ASP A 352 -16.86 18.26 35.54
N GLN A 353 -15.76 18.94 35.21
CA GLN A 353 -15.80 20.26 34.56
C GLN A 353 -16.44 20.25 33.16
N GLN A 354 -16.25 19.18 32.39
CA GLN A 354 -16.85 19.06 31.10
C GLN A 354 -18.36 18.83 31.18
N LEU A 355 -18.79 17.99 32.14
CA LEU A 355 -20.19 17.75 32.45
C LEU A 355 -20.91 19.07 32.78
N ASP A 356 -20.37 19.83 33.74
CA ASP A 356 -20.96 21.12 34.15
C ASP A 356 -21.09 22.11 32.99
N LYS A 357 -20.03 22.25 32.20
CA LYS A 357 -20.02 23.14 31.01
C LYS A 357 -21.00 22.69 29.92
N SER A 358 -21.12 21.39 29.73
CA SER A 358 -22.03 20.86 28.69
C SER A 358 -23.48 21.03 29.10
N ILE A 359 -23.81 20.83 30.39
CA ILE A 359 -25.16 21.09 30.91
C ILE A 359 -25.50 22.58 30.78
N GLU A 360 -24.59 23.50 31.17
CA GLU A 360 -24.79 24.94 31.02
C GLU A 360 -25.01 25.30 29.52
N ALA A 361 -24.21 24.74 28.60
CA ALA A 361 -24.33 25.01 27.19
C ALA A 361 -25.66 24.50 26.59
N PHE A 362 -26.09 23.29 26.97
CA PHE A 362 -27.33 22.72 26.44
C PHE A 362 -28.58 23.39 27.03
N CYS A 363 -28.53 23.92 28.25
CA CYS A 363 -29.62 24.73 28.83
C CYS A 363 -29.89 26.03 28.08
N VAL A 364 -28.99 26.47 27.20
CA VAL A 364 -29.20 27.65 26.36
C VAL A 364 -30.11 27.34 25.16
N ILE A 365 -30.20 26.06 24.76
CA ILE A 365 -31.04 25.63 23.65
C ILE A 365 -32.52 25.78 24.05
N PRO A 366 -33.35 26.48 23.25
CA PRO A 366 -34.79 26.44 23.45
C PRO A 366 -35.28 24.99 23.46
N GLU A 367 -36.33 24.69 24.22
CA GLU A 367 -36.95 23.36 24.37
C GLU A 367 -36.12 22.33 25.16
N VAL A 368 -34.85 22.59 25.52
CA VAL A 368 -34.04 21.72 26.37
C VAL A 368 -34.25 22.06 27.85
N THR A 369 -34.81 21.12 28.58
CA THR A 369 -34.94 21.21 30.03
C THR A 369 -33.63 20.80 30.74
N PRO A 370 -33.35 21.28 31.96
CA PRO A 370 -32.15 20.84 32.71
C PRO A 370 -32.05 19.30 32.84
N GLU A 371 -33.19 18.64 33.07
CA GLU A 371 -33.26 17.17 33.13
C GLU A 371 -32.87 16.50 31.82
N LEU A 372 -33.31 17.09 30.71
CA LEU A 372 -32.90 16.59 29.38
C LEU A 372 -31.41 16.84 29.12
N ALA A 373 -30.88 18.00 29.52
CA ALA A 373 -29.45 18.29 29.38
C ALA A 373 -28.60 17.30 30.20
N GLU A 374 -29.01 16.96 31.44
CA GLU A 374 -28.34 15.94 32.24
C GLU A 374 -28.40 14.56 31.61
N ASN A 375 -29.56 14.18 31.05
CA ASN A 375 -29.73 12.90 30.33
C ASN A 375 -28.82 12.83 29.09
N LEU A 376 -28.77 13.89 28.27
CA LEU A 376 -27.91 13.95 27.10
C LEU A 376 -26.43 13.82 27.46
N VAL A 377 -26.02 14.56 28.49
CA VAL A 377 -24.63 14.52 28.97
C VAL A 377 -24.29 13.14 29.57
N SER A 378 -25.24 12.46 30.24
CA SER A 378 -25.04 11.10 30.74
C SER A 378 -24.88 10.07 29.61
N GLN A 379 -25.43 10.32 28.42
CA GLN A 379 -25.26 9.49 27.21
C GLN A 379 -23.96 9.80 26.45
N GLY A 380 -23.19 10.82 26.87
CA GLY A 380 -21.89 11.19 26.35
C GLY A 380 -21.91 12.32 25.29
N PHE A 381 -23.01 13.05 25.20
CA PHE A 381 -23.10 14.26 24.38
C PHE A 381 -22.50 15.44 25.15
N PHE A 382 -21.37 15.99 24.69
CA PHE A 382 -20.69 17.09 25.39
C PHE A 382 -20.59 18.36 24.56
N THR A 383 -20.84 18.29 23.30
CA THR A 383 -20.68 19.41 22.35
C THR A 383 -21.91 19.56 21.49
N PHE A 384 -22.13 20.75 20.91
CA PHE A 384 -23.17 20.98 19.92
C PHE A 384 -22.93 20.14 18.66
N ASP A 385 -21.68 19.84 18.32
CA ASP A 385 -21.31 18.95 17.21
C ASP A 385 -21.80 17.52 17.46
N ASP A 386 -21.64 16.99 18.68
CA ASP A 386 -22.17 15.69 19.09
C ASP A 386 -23.70 15.65 18.95
N LEU A 387 -24.37 16.74 19.33
CA LEU A 387 -25.83 16.84 19.31
C LEU A 387 -26.37 17.01 17.88
N SER A 388 -25.59 17.61 16.97
CA SER A 388 -25.99 17.78 15.56
C SER A 388 -26.02 16.47 14.77
N VAL A 389 -25.31 15.45 15.23
CA VAL A 389 -25.20 14.14 14.56
C VAL A 389 -26.28 13.14 15.02
N ILE A 390 -26.99 13.44 16.13
CA ILE A 390 -28.02 12.54 16.66
C ILE A 390 -29.23 12.45 15.71
N GLU A 391 -29.77 11.26 15.54
CA GLU A 391 -31.04 11.08 14.82
C GLU A 391 -32.21 11.60 15.68
N PRO A 392 -33.17 12.37 15.10
CA PRO A 392 -34.30 12.92 15.81
C PRO A 392 -35.11 11.89 16.60
N ASP A 393 -35.22 10.67 16.06
CA ASP A 393 -35.95 9.55 16.71
C ASP A 393 -35.25 9.13 18.03
N GLN A 394 -33.94 9.10 18.04
CA GLN A 394 -33.14 8.78 19.23
C GLN A 394 -33.25 9.89 20.28
N LEU A 395 -33.25 11.15 19.84
CA LEU A 395 -33.44 12.29 20.74
C LEU A 395 -34.84 12.28 21.37
N ALA A 396 -35.87 11.88 20.59
CA ALA A 396 -37.22 11.71 21.10
C ALA A 396 -37.32 10.61 22.18
N GLU A 397 -36.59 9.51 22.02
CA GLU A 397 -36.55 8.43 23.02
C GLU A 397 -35.88 8.89 24.32
N ILE A 398 -34.81 9.71 24.27
CA ILE A 398 -34.09 10.20 25.44
C ILE A 398 -34.93 11.25 26.18
N GLY A 399 -35.56 12.18 25.46
CA GLY A 399 -36.20 13.35 26.03
C GLY A 399 -37.73 13.28 26.11
N GLY A 400 -38.36 12.30 25.48
CA GLY A 400 -39.81 12.24 25.35
C GLY A 400 -40.41 13.43 24.59
N LEU A 401 -39.64 13.99 23.64
CA LEU A 401 -39.99 15.20 22.90
C LEU A 401 -40.81 14.90 21.65
N SER A 402 -41.47 15.93 21.10
CA SER A 402 -42.08 15.80 19.76
C SER A 402 -41.02 15.81 18.67
N ALA A 403 -41.34 15.21 17.50
CA ALA A 403 -40.43 15.21 16.36
C ALA A 403 -40.04 16.65 15.91
N GLU A 404 -40.99 17.59 15.98
CA GLU A 404 -40.77 18.99 15.61
C GLU A 404 -39.80 19.70 16.57
N ASP A 405 -39.80 19.34 17.87
CA ASP A 405 -38.91 19.88 18.90
C ASP A 405 -37.48 19.27 18.69
N CYS A 406 -37.41 17.97 18.40
CA CYS A 406 -36.13 17.30 18.10
C CYS A 406 -35.46 17.93 16.87
N ASP A 407 -36.19 18.16 15.79
CA ASP A 407 -35.63 18.81 14.60
C ASP A 407 -35.10 20.22 14.90
N ARG A 408 -35.83 21.00 15.73
CA ARG A 408 -35.38 22.35 16.15
C ARG A 408 -34.11 22.31 17.00
N ILE A 409 -34.00 21.35 17.91
CA ILE A 409 -32.82 21.17 18.76
C ILE A 409 -31.60 20.81 17.89
N VAL A 410 -31.75 19.86 16.95
CA VAL A 410 -30.68 19.43 16.04
C VAL A 410 -30.26 20.59 15.11
N GLU A 411 -31.23 21.34 14.55
CA GLU A 411 -30.95 22.51 13.72
C GLU A 411 -30.20 23.63 14.51
N TYR A 412 -30.62 23.88 15.73
CA TYR A 412 -29.93 24.84 16.62
C TYR A 412 -28.49 24.38 16.90
N ALA A 413 -28.31 23.12 17.23
CA ALA A 413 -27.00 22.54 17.49
C ALA A 413 -26.05 22.62 16.27
N ASP A 414 -26.55 22.32 15.07
CA ASP A 414 -25.78 22.42 13.82
C ASP A 414 -25.36 23.88 13.52
N ASN A 415 -26.28 24.84 13.74
CA ASN A 415 -25.98 26.25 13.53
C ASN A 415 -24.93 26.77 14.52
N GLU A 416 -25.01 26.38 15.79
CA GLU A 416 -24.09 26.82 16.84
C GLU A 416 -22.72 26.12 16.69
N SER A 417 -22.69 24.81 16.28
CA SER A 417 -21.47 24.10 15.95
C SER A 417 -20.70 24.81 14.84
N ARG A 418 -21.37 25.15 13.73
CA ARG A 418 -20.76 25.91 12.61
C ARG A 418 -20.21 27.27 13.05
N ARG A 419 -20.96 27.97 13.91
CA ARG A 419 -20.54 29.29 14.43
C ARG A 419 -19.29 29.17 15.29
N ILE A 420 -19.20 28.14 16.13
CA ILE A 420 -18.02 27.87 16.94
C ILE A 420 -16.82 27.50 16.05
N GLU A 421 -17.00 26.61 15.06
CA GLU A 421 -15.95 26.27 14.09
C GLU A 421 -15.42 27.48 13.32
N GLU A 422 -16.30 28.37 12.88
CA GLU A 422 -15.89 29.60 12.19
C GLU A 422 -15.11 30.55 13.10
N ALA A 423 -15.56 30.69 14.35
CA ALA A 423 -14.85 31.49 15.34
C ALA A 423 -13.46 30.91 15.66
N GLU A 424 -13.33 29.61 15.77
CA GLU A 424 -12.04 28.93 15.98
C GLU A 424 -11.12 29.09 14.77
N LYS A 425 -11.64 28.95 13.56
CA LYS A 425 -10.86 29.16 12.31
C LYS A 425 -10.33 30.59 12.23
N GLN A 426 -11.15 31.59 12.55
CA GLN A 426 -10.75 33.00 12.59
C GLN A 426 -9.70 33.27 13.68
N ALA A 427 -9.88 32.69 14.88
CA ALA A 427 -8.91 32.80 15.95
C ALA A 427 -7.57 32.13 15.61
N ALA A 428 -7.60 31.00 14.92
CA ALA A 428 -6.39 30.29 14.47
C ALA A 428 -5.65 31.09 13.38
N GLU A 429 -6.37 31.71 12.43
CA GLU A 429 -5.79 32.59 11.43
C GLU A 429 -5.17 33.85 12.05
N HIS A 430 -5.84 34.42 13.04
CA HIS A 430 -5.33 35.60 13.76
C HIS A 430 -4.05 35.28 14.54
N ARG A 431 -3.97 34.10 15.19
CA ARG A 431 -2.76 33.59 15.85
C ARG A 431 -1.63 33.34 14.86
N ARG A 432 -1.94 32.85 13.67
CA ARG A 432 -0.95 32.59 12.60
C ARG A 432 -0.38 33.87 12.01
N ASN A 433 -1.21 34.89 11.86
CA ASN A 433 -0.81 36.21 11.34
C ASN A 433 -0.09 37.08 12.38
N SER A 434 -0.30 36.81 13.68
CA SER A 434 0.35 37.53 14.79
C SER A 434 1.68 36.92 15.26
N GLN A 435 2.10 35.76 14.72
CA GLN A 435 3.46 35.25 14.94
C GLN A 435 4.44 36.02 14.05
N PRO A 436 5.45 36.71 14.61
CA PRO A 436 6.48 37.36 13.79
C PRO A 436 7.21 36.29 12.99
N ALA A 437 7.39 36.58 11.70
CA ALA A 437 8.16 35.72 10.79
C ALA A 437 9.53 35.38 11.41
N PRO A 438 10.00 34.13 11.33
CA PRO A 438 11.32 33.80 11.81
C PRO A 438 12.34 34.70 11.11
N ALA A 439 13.08 35.47 11.90
CA ALA A 439 14.12 36.37 11.41
C ALA A 439 15.03 35.61 10.45
N SER A 440 14.98 35.98 9.19
CA SER A 440 15.92 35.53 8.18
C SER A 440 17.31 35.94 8.62
N THR A 441 18.11 35.01 9.02
CA THR A 441 19.54 35.18 9.33
C THR A 441 20.21 35.57 8.02
N THR A 442 20.38 36.86 7.85
CA THR A 442 21.17 37.45 6.77
C THR A 442 22.62 36.99 7.01
N THR A 443 23.09 36.09 6.19
CA THR A 443 24.49 35.70 6.12
C THR A 443 25.27 36.90 5.63
N ALA A 444 25.93 37.59 6.54
CA ALA A 444 26.87 38.64 6.19
C ALA A 444 28.02 38.04 5.40
N GLN A 445 28.13 38.40 4.15
CA GLN A 445 29.30 38.14 3.32
C GLN A 445 30.49 38.91 3.89
N HIS A 446 31.46 38.20 4.48
CA HIS A 446 32.78 38.72 4.77
C HIS A 446 33.63 38.60 3.50
N ASN A 447 33.87 39.76 2.88
CA ASN A 447 34.92 39.93 1.88
C ASN A 447 36.30 39.72 2.53
N HIS A 448 37.04 38.76 2.04
CA HIS A 448 38.48 38.65 2.28
C HIS A 448 39.25 39.53 1.30
N PRO A 449 40.24 40.28 1.74
CA PRO A 449 41.31 40.73 0.87
C PRO A 449 42.50 39.73 0.93
N THR A 450 42.97 39.45 -0.24
CA THR A 450 44.20 38.72 -0.58
C THR A 450 45.43 39.40 -0.02
N GLU A 451 46.31 38.65 0.70
CA GLU A 451 47.75 38.88 0.74
C GLU A 451 48.47 37.59 1.09
N SER A 452 49.40 37.20 0.24
CA SER A 452 50.44 36.19 0.42
C SER A 452 51.81 36.86 0.59
N PRO A 453 52.94 36.14 0.77
CA PRO A 453 53.38 35.31 1.89
C PRO A 453 54.72 35.75 2.47
N SER A 454 55.14 35.27 3.61
CA SER A 454 56.60 35.15 3.93
C SER A 454 56.84 34.12 5.05
N GLU A 455 57.87 33.34 4.80
CA GLU A 455 58.56 32.30 5.54
C GLU A 455 58.99 32.72 6.98
N THR A 456 59.02 31.77 7.91
CA THR A 456 60.23 31.25 8.60
C THR A 456 59.85 30.39 9.82
N SER A 457 60.32 29.15 9.78
CA SER A 457 61.18 28.43 10.77
C SER A 457 60.92 28.63 12.26
N SER A 458 60.57 27.55 12.95
CA SER A 458 61.47 26.85 13.89
C SER A 458 60.67 25.83 14.74
N ALA A 459 61.33 24.73 14.93
CA ALA A 459 61.03 23.58 15.75
C ALA A 459 60.84 23.94 17.23
N ASP A 460 60.01 23.17 17.92
CA ASP A 460 60.38 22.62 19.22
C ASP A 460 59.48 21.41 19.59
N THR A 461 60.22 20.37 19.90
CA THR A 461 59.87 19.06 20.43
C THR A 461 59.58 19.18 21.93
N VAL A 462 58.43 18.60 22.44
CA VAL A 462 58.40 18.08 23.82
C VAL A 462 57.32 16.97 23.94
N THR A 463 57.74 15.74 23.97
CA THR A 463 57.72 14.66 24.97
C THR A 463 56.35 14.34 25.64
N ILE A 464 55.96 13.08 25.43
CA ILE A 464 55.00 12.25 26.16
C ILE A 464 55.47 11.99 27.60
N PRO A 465 54.56 11.72 28.53
CA PRO A 465 54.74 10.46 29.24
C PRO A 465 53.49 9.59 29.33
N SER A 466 53.73 8.33 29.11
CA SER A 466 52.98 7.15 29.45
C SER A 466 52.81 6.98 30.96
N ALA A 467 51.67 6.48 31.41
CA ALA A 467 51.59 5.75 32.67
C ALA A 467 50.55 4.62 32.56
N THR A 468 51.09 3.48 32.61
CA THR A 468 50.75 2.10 32.87
C THR A 468 50.02 1.94 34.22
N VAL A 469 49.17 0.88 34.27
CA VAL A 469 49.03 -0.13 35.34
C VAL A 469 47.60 -0.49 35.69
N ALA A 470 47.28 -1.72 35.41
CA ALA A 470 46.31 -2.69 35.76
C ALA A 470 46.22 -3.00 37.29
N PRO A 471 45.60 -4.10 37.71
CA PRO A 471 44.18 -4.53 37.73
C PRO A 471 43.72 -4.84 39.18
N GLU A 472 42.41 -4.86 39.37
CA GLU A 472 41.80 -5.87 40.25
C GLU A 472 40.34 -6.12 39.79
#